data_84872177a26065b280dca42db034c7da
#
_entry.id   84872177a26065b280dca42db034c7da
#
_cell.length_a   1.000
_cell.length_b   1.000
_cell.length_c   1.000
_cell.angle_alpha   90.00
_cell.angle_beta   90.00
_cell.angle_gamma   90.00
#
_symmetry.space_group_name_H-M   'P 1'
#
loop_
_entity.id
_entity.type
_entity.pdbx_description
1 polymer ?
#
loop_
_entity_poly.entity_id
_entity_poly.type
_entity_poly.pdbx_seq_one_letter_code
_entity_poly.pdbx_strand_id
1 'polypeptide(L)'
;DEFKSFGASELAAEVGAASADHLMVINSDGMKDLAKSGTIATLLPGTTFFLNKGEYANGRHLIDNGCSVALASDFNPGTCTIRSLPNIMLLSMQHCGLTLDESFSGVTYNAAKSLIKSDNVGLIKENYNADIILWNINDLNEIPYWYDSANTKIKKIIKNGQIYKK
;
A
#
# COMPACT_ATOMS: atom_id res chain seq x y z
N ASP A 1 -0.39 -12.54 10.47
CA ASP A 1 0.67 -12.20 11.45
C ASP A 1 0.58 -10.71 11.87
N GLU A 2 -0.61 -10.30 12.36
CA GLU A 2 -0.85 -8.93 12.83
C GLU A 2 -0.29 -8.72 14.24
N PHE A 3 -0.79 -9.44 15.23
CA PHE A 3 -0.38 -9.28 16.64
C PHE A 3 0.46 -10.45 17.17
N LYS A 4 0.41 -11.60 16.51
CA LYS A 4 1.19 -12.79 16.83
C LYS A 4 1.55 -13.53 15.54
N SER A 5 2.76 -14.09 15.52
CA SER A 5 3.21 -14.94 14.41
C SER A 5 2.71 -16.37 14.62
N PHE A 6 1.80 -16.79 13.75
CA PHE A 6 1.22 -18.14 13.73
C PHE A 6 1.47 -18.88 12.42
N GLY A 7 2.37 -18.42 11.59
CA GLY A 7 2.64 -19.01 10.29
C GLY A 7 1.62 -18.61 9.21
N ALA A 8 0.88 -17.52 9.42
CA ALA A 8 -0.13 -17.08 8.44
C ALA A 8 0.52 -16.58 7.14
N SER A 9 1.72 -15.99 7.23
CA SER A 9 2.48 -15.53 6.07
C SER A 9 2.98 -16.70 5.23
N GLU A 10 3.51 -17.74 5.88
CA GLU A 10 3.96 -18.99 5.26
C GLU A 10 2.78 -19.70 4.59
N LEU A 11 1.64 -19.80 5.29
CA LEU A 11 0.42 -20.37 4.71
C LEU A 11 -0.08 -19.58 3.49
N ALA A 12 -0.07 -18.25 3.56
CA ALA A 12 -0.44 -17.41 2.42
C ALA A 12 0.44 -17.68 1.19
N ALA A 13 1.75 -17.84 1.40
CA ALA A 13 2.68 -18.20 0.34
C ALA A 13 2.42 -19.62 -0.21
N GLU A 14 2.17 -20.60 0.66
CA GLU A 14 1.90 -22.00 0.30
C GLU A 14 0.66 -22.15 -0.58
N VAL A 15 -0.42 -21.44 -0.23
CA VAL A 15 -1.68 -21.50 -1.00
C VAL A 15 -1.70 -20.58 -2.22
N GLY A 16 -0.61 -19.83 -2.47
CA GLY A 16 -0.53 -18.90 -3.59
C GLY A 16 -1.51 -17.71 -3.46
N ALA A 17 -1.70 -17.20 -2.26
CA ALA A 17 -2.55 -16.04 -2.03
C ALA A 17 -2.04 -14.81 -2.80
N ALA A 18 -2.95 -13.96 -3.29
CA ALA A 18 -2.59 -12.72 -3.98
C ALA A 18 -1.91 -11.71 -3.03
N SER A 19 -2.35 -11.65 -1.78
CA SER A 19 -1.75 -10.81 -0.73
C SER A 19 -1.76 -11.49 0.63
N ALA A 20 -0.86 -11.01 1.50
CA ALA A 20 -0.87 -11.25 2.93
C ALA A 20 -0.83 -9.88 3.62
N ASP A 21 -1.75 -9.66 4.55
CA ASP A 21 -2.04 -8.34 5.09
C ASP A 21 -1.48 -8.14 6.50
N HIS A 22 -1.27 -6.87 6.93
CA HIS A 22 -0.73 -6.40 8.20
C HIS A 22 0.77 -6.68 8.39
N LEU A 23 1.19 -7.91 8.63
CA LEU A 23 2.58 -8.38 8.70
C LEU A 23 3.44 -7.70 9.78
N MET A 24 2.82 -7.19 10.85
CA MET A 24 3.51 -6.47 11.93
C MET A 24 4.52 -7.36 12.65
N VAL A 25 4.23 -8.65 12.77
CA VAL A 25 5.05 -9.63 13.48
C VAL A 25 5.45 -10.83 12.60
N ILE A 26 5.57 -10.58 11.29
CA ILE A 26 6.07 -11.59 10.34
C ILE A 26 7.49 -12.00 10.71
N ASN A 27 7.78 -13.31 10.65
CA ASN A 27 9.11 -13.84 10.87
C ASN A 27 9.94 -13.89 9.57
N SER A 28 11.23 -14.21 9.68
CA SER A 28 12.16 -14.25 8.55
C SER A 28 11.81 -15.31 7.50
N ASP A 29 11.21 -16.41 7.90
CA ASP A 29 10.85 -17.49 6.96
C ASP A 29 9.58 -17.10 6.19
N GLY A 30 8.58 -16.53 6.85
CA GLY A 30 7.43 -15.95 6.19
C GLY A 30 7.79 -14.87 5.15
N MET A 31 8.79 -13.99 5.46
CA MET A 31 9.28 -13.00 4.48
C MET A 31 9.87 -13.67 3.22
N LYS A 32 10.72 -14.68 3.41
CA LYS A 32 11.33 -15.43 2.29
C LYS A 32 10.27 -16.15 1.45
N ASP A 33 9.28 -16.74 2.12
CA ASP A 33 8.21 -17.47 1.44
C ASP A 33 7.30 -16.53 0.65
N LEU A 34 6.92 -15.37 1.21
CA LEU A 34 6.20 -14.33 0.47
C LEU A 34 6.99 -13.84 -0.75
N ALA A 35 8.29 -13.56 -0.58
CA ALA A 35 9.15 -13.12 -1.68
C ALA A 35 9.23 -14.17 -2.79
N LYS A 36 9.40 -15.45 -2.43
CA LYS A 36 9.51 -16.58 -3.37
C LYS A 36 8.20 -16.88 -4.10
N SER A 37 7.06 -16.82 -3.40
CA SER A 37 5.74 -17.09 -3.99
C SER A 37 5.24 -15.93 -4.85
N GLY A 38 5.75 -14.71 -4.64
CA GLY A 38 5.24 -13.50 -5.27
C GLY A 38 3.95 -12.97 -4.63
N THR A 39 3.56 -13.50 -3.46
CA THR A 39 2.46 -12.98 -2.65
C THR A 39 2.77 -11.55 -2.21
N ILE A 40 1.87 -10.63 -2.43
CA ILE A 40 2.09 -9.21 -2.12
C ILE A 40 1.97 -8.97 -0.61
N ALA A 41 2.98 -8.35 -0.03
CA ALA A 41 2.97 -7.91 1.36
C ALA A 41 2.18 -6.60 1.49
N THR A 42 0.94 -6.64 1.98
CA THR A 42 0.08 -5.45 2.09
C THR A 42 0.16 -4.88 3.50
N LEU A 43 0.74 -3.69 3.62
CA LEU A 43 0.90 -3.01 4.91
C LEU A 43 -0.25 -2.05 5.17
N LEU A 44 -0.71 -2.02 6.41
CA LEU A 44 -1.86 -1.28 6.89
C LEU A 44 -1.49 -0.34 8.06
N PRO A 45 -0.57 0.63 7.83
CA PRO A 45 -0.04 1.47 8.92
C PRO A 45 -1.11 2.34 9.57
N GLY A 46 -2.22 2.60 8.89
CA GLY A 46 -3.36 3.33 9.44
C GLY A 46 -4.02 2.61 10.61
N THR A 47 -4.15 1.29 10.54
CA THR A 47 -4.71 0.46 11.62
C THR A 47 -3.78 0.45 12.82
N THR A 48 -2.48 0.26 12.60
CA THR A 48 -1.48 0.31 13.67
C THR A 48 -1.49 1.66 14.39
N PHE A 49 -1.55 2.76 13.62
CA PHE A 49 -1.67 4.12 14.17
C PHE A 49 -2.95 4.28 15.00
N PHE A 50 -4.09 3.90 14.47
CA PHE A 50 -5.40 4.10 15.11
C PHE A 50 -5.54 3.30 16.41
N LEU A 51 -5.08 2.06 16.40
CA LEU A 51 -5.11 1.19 17.58
C LEU A 51 -4.04 1.54 18.61
N ASN A 52 -3.01 2.26 18.23
CA ASN A 52 -1.83 2.57 19.06
C ASN A 52 -1.26 1.31 19.74
N LYS A 53 -1.19 0.21 19.00
CA LYS A 53 -0.75 -1.09 19.51
C LYS A 53 0.43 -1.62 18.72
N GLY A 54 1.47 -1.96 19.46
CA GLY A 54 2.60 -2.70 18.95
C GLY A 54 3.50 -1.90 18.02
N GLU A 55 4.27 -2.64 17.26
CA GLU A 55 5.22 -2.11 16.28
C GLU A 55 4.57 -2.05 14.90
N TYR A 56 5.02 -1.10 14.09
CA TYR A 56 4.64 -1.08 12.68
C TYR A 56 5.32 -2.21 11.92
N ALA A 57 4.67 -2.71 10.88
CA ALA A 57 5.30 -3.67 9.98
C ALA A 57 6.59 -3.09 9.39
N ASN A 58 7.67 -3.86 9.42
CA ASN A 58 8.96 -3.44 8.88
C ASN A 58 8.99 -3.58 7.36
N GLY A 59 8.44 -2.58 6.66
CA GLY A 59 8.37 -2.56 5.21
C GLY A 59 9.75 -2.53 4.55
N ARG A 60 10.73 -1.85 5.16
CA ARG A 60 12.11 -1.86 4.66
C ARG A 60 12.67 -3.28 4.61
N HIS A 61 12.51 -4.03 5.70
CA HIS A 61 13.02 -5.40 5.76
C HIS A 61 12.31 -6.33 4.77
N LEU A 62 11.00 -6.16 4.57
CA LEU A 62 10.24 -6.89 3.54
C LEU A 62 10.81 -6.62 2.13
N ILE A 63 11.02 -5.35 1.78
CA ILE A 63 11.56 -4.97 0.46
C ILE A 63 12.99 -5.49 0.27
N ASP A 64 13.84 -5.36 1.28
CA ASP A 64 15.23 -5.83 1.23
C ASP A 64 15.32 -7.37 1.10
N ASN A 65 14.30 -8.11 1.54
CA ASN A 65 14.15 -9.54 1.32
C ASN A 65 13.45 -9.93 0.01
N GLY A 66 13.15 -8.95 -0.85
CA GLY A 66 12.58 -9.18 -2.19
C GLY A 66 11.05 -9.21 -2.25
N CYS A 67 10.34 -8.89 -1.17
CA CYS A 67 8.89 -8.79 -1.18
C CYS A 67 8.42 -7.56 -1.98
N SER A 68 7.36 -7.71 -2.77
CA SER A 68 6.61 -6.58 -3.30
C SER A 68 5.66 -6.06 -2.22
N VAL A 69 5.78 -4.78 -1.87
CA VAL A 69 4.96 -4.16 -0.80
C VAL A 69 3.84 -3.33 -1.39
N ALA A 70 2.61 -3.59 -0.99
CA ALA A 70 1.44 -2.74 -1.22
C ALA A 70 1.04 -2.00 0.06
N LEU A 71 0.28 -0.92 -0.11
CA LEU A 71 -0.27 -0.12 0.99
C LEU A 71 -1.79 -0.02 0.84
N ALA A 72 -2.50 -0.18 1.95
CA ALA A 72 -3.94 -0.01 2.01
C ALA A 72 -4.36 0.73 3.29
N SER A 73 -5.57 1.26 3.29
CA SER A 73 -6.10 2.02 4.42
C SER A 73 -6.68 1.15 5.52
N ASP A 74 -7.13 -0.05 5.16
CA ASP A 74 -7.96 -0.88 6.06
C ASP A 74 -9.15 -0.09 6.63
N PHE A 75 -9.75 0.76 5.81
CA PHE A 75 -10.86 1.61 6.27
C PHE A 75 -12.04 0.78 6.75
N ASN A 76 -12.30 0.88 8.05
CA ASN A 76 -13.43 0.21 8.69
C ASN A 76 -13.83 0.96 9.98
N PRO A 77 -15.07 0.80 10.49
CA PRO A 77 -15.53 1.54 11.66
C PRO A 77 -14.91 1.07 12.99
N GLY A 78 -14.25 -0.09 13.02
CA GLY A 78 -13.70 -0.69 14.24
C GLY A 78 -12.27 -0.29 14.53
N THR A 79 -11.41 -0.35 13.56
CA THR A 79 -9.95 -0.29 13.77
C THR A 79 -9.22 0.76 12.94
N CYS A 80 -9.83 1.36 11.93
CA CYS A 80 -9.19 2.44 11.16
C CYS A 80 -10.20 3.28 10.38
N THR A 81 -10.33 4.55 10.71
CA THR A 81 -11.20 5.49 9.98
C THR A 81 -10.44 6.35 8.96
N ILE A 82 -9.16 6.08 8.72
CA ILE A 82 -8.34 6.79 7.73
C ILE A 82 -8.71 6.32 6.32
N ARG A 83 -9.20 7.23 5.48
CA ARG A 83 -9.56 6.97 4.06
C ARG A 83 -8.56 7.53 3.07
N SER A 84 -7.65 8.38 3.54
CA SER A 84 -6.71 9.12 2.71
C SER A 84 -5.48 8.26 2.41
N LEU A 85 -5.27 7.84 1.17
CA LEU A 85 -4.04 7.16 0.77
C LEU A 85 -2.78 8.05 0.93
N PRO A 86 -2.81 9.37 0.68
CA PRO A 86 -1.70 10.24 1.06
C PRO A 86 -1.30 10.14 2.53
N ASN A 87 -2.27 9.98 3.44
CA ASN A 87 -1.97 9.77 4.86
C ASN A 87 -1.31 8.40 5.10
N ILE A 88 -1.80 7.34 4.43
CA ILE A 88 -1.17 6.01 4.50
C ILE A 88 0.26 6.04 3.96
N MET A 89 0.53 6.77 2.87
CA MET A 89 1.89 6.98 2.36
C MET A 89 2.78 7.65 3.41
N LEU A 90 2.31 8.75 4.03
CA LEU A 90 3.05 9.42 5.09
C LEU A 90 3.41 8.46 6.23
N LEU A 91 2.44 7.72 6.74
CA LEU A 91 2.66 6.75 7.82
C LEU A 91 3.64 5.64 7.42
N SER A 92 3.57 5.14 6.18
CA SER A 92 4.49 4.11 5.69
C SER A 92 5.93 4.61 5.59
N MET A 93 6.13 5.87 5.17
CA MET A 93 7.45 6.50 5.12
C MET A 93 8.03 6.74 6.52
N GLN A 94 7.20 7.19 7.46
CA GLN A 94 7.64 7.53 8.82
C GLN A 94 7.88 6.30 9.71
N HIS A 95 7.09 5.24 9.53
CA HIS A 95 7.05 4.14 10.48
C HIS A 95 7.38 2.77 9.88
N CYS A 96 7.18 2.56 8.58
CA CYS A 96 7.48 1.29 7.93
C CYS A 96 8.80 1.30 7.13
N GLY A 97 9.51 2.43 7.10
CA GLY A 97 10.81 2.57 6.44
C GLY A 97 10.76 2.57 4.90
N LEU A 98 9.62 2.95 4.31
CA LEU A 98 9.49 3.08 2.86
C LEU A 98 10.02 4.44 2.38
N THR A 99 10.60 4.44 1.18
CA THR A 99 10.87 5.68 0.43
C THR A 99 9.58 6.24 -0.18
N LEU A 100 9.63 7.47 -0.71
CA LEU A 100 8.51 8.05 -1.46
C LEU A 100 8.10 7.19 -2.65
N ASP A 101 9.07 6.74 -3.46
CA ASP A 101 8.82 5.94 -4.67
C ASP A 101 8.22 4.59 -4.33
N GLU A 102 8.70 3.93 -3.27
CA GLU A 102 8.15 2.67 -2.78
C GLU A 102 6.72 2.85 -2.25
N SER A 103 6.46 3.92 -1.50
CA SER A 103 5.11 4.25 -1.02
C SER A 103 4.16 4.56 -2.18
N PHE A 104 4.63 5.29 -3.19
CA PHE A 104 3.84 5.60 -4.38
C PHE A 104 3.53 4.33 -5.19
N SER A 105 4.53 3.47 -5.41
CA SER A 105 4.32 2.16 -6.03
C SER A 105 3.38 1.29 -5.19
N GLY A 106 3.48 1.38 -3.86
CA GLY A 106 2.64 0.66 -2.90
C GLY A 106 1.16 0.99 -3.01
N VAL A 107 0.80 2.26 -3.28
CA VAL A 107 -0.61 2.68 -3.44
C VAL A 107 -1.11 2.61 -4.89
N THR A 108 -0.27 2.21 -5.85
CA THR A 108 -0.62 2.13 -7.28
C THR A 108 -0.41 0.74 -7.84
N TYR A 109 0.75 0.45 -8.39
CA TYR A 109 1.02 -0.80 -9.10
C TYR A 109 1.02 -2.03 -8.19
N ASN A 110 1.65 -1.96 -7.04
CA ASN A 110 1.66 -3.10 -6.11
C ASN A 110 0.28 -3.32 -5.49
N ALA A 111 -0.49 -2.24 -5.22
CA ALA A 111 -1.88 -2.36 -4.83
C ALA A 111 -2.73 -3.04 -5.93
N ALA A 112 -2.49 -2.72 -7.20
CA ALA A 112 -3.16 -3.40 -8.31
C ALA A 112 -2.79 -4.89 -8.38
N LYS A 113 -1.53 -5.25 -8.09
CA LYS A 113 -1.09 -6.66 -7.99
C LYS A 113 -1.80 -7.41 -6.88
N SER A 114 -1.91 -6.82 -5.68
CA SER A 114 -2.59 -7.46 -4.54
C SER A 114 -4.07 -7.78 -4.84
N LEU A 115 -4.67 -7.07 -5.80
CA LEU A 115 -6.04 -7.26 -6.27
C LEU A 115 -6.16 -8.10 -7.56
N ILE A 116 -5.05 -8.65 -8.08
CA ILE A 116 -4.98 -9.38 -9.36
C ILE A 116 -5.52 -8.51 -10.52
N LYS A 117 -5.17 -7.23 -10.52
CA LYS A 117 -5.62 -6.24 -11.52
C LYS A 117 -4.49 -5.49 -12.22
N SER A 118 -3.24 -5.88 -11.97
CA SER A 118 -2.05 -5.19 -12.51
C SER A 118 -1.91 -5.20 -14.03
N ASP A 119 -2.70 -6.03 -14.71
CA ASP A 119 -2.72 -6.07 -16.19
C ASP A 119 -3.55 -4.94 -16.80
N ASN A 120 -4.37 -4.26 -16.00
CA ASN A 120 -5.32 -3.25 -16.48
C ASN A 120 -5.21 -1.89 -15.78
N VAL A 121 -4.68 -1.85 -14.55
CA VAL A 121 -4.60 -0.62 -13.72
C VAL A 121 -3.29 -0.57 -12.93
N GLY A 122 -3.02 0.59 -12.34
CA GLY A 122 -1.86 0.81 -11.47
C GLY A 122 -0.68 1.46 -12.17
N LEU A 123 -0.69 1.54 -13.50
CA LEU A 123 0.35 2.19 -14.31
C LEU A 123 -0.28 3.10 -15.38
N ILE A 124 0.46 4.13 -15.78
CA ILE A 124 0.20 4.87 -17.01
C ILE A 124 0.93 4.14 -18.14
N LYS A 125 0.19 3.30 -18.85
CA LYS A 125 0.74 2.42 -19.88
C LYS A 125 -0.29 2.23 -20.99
N GLU A 126 0.17 2.00 -22.21
CA GLU A 126 -0.69 1.65 -23.35
C GLU A 126 -1.54 0.41 -23.02
N ASN A 127 -2.81 0.44 -23.42
CA ASN A 127 -3.83 -0.57 -23.15
C ASN A 127 -4.27 -0.72 -21.68
N TYR A 128 -3.82 0.17 -20.80
CA TYR A 128 -4.33 0.23 -19.42
C TYR A 128 -5.55 1.16 -19.32
N ASN A 129 -6.40 0.90 -18.34
CA ASN A 129 -7.51 1.79 -18.05
C ASN A 129 -6.99 3.19 -17.69
N ALA A 130 -7.57 4.22 -18.29
CA ALA A 130 -7.22 5.59 -17.97
C ALA A 130 -7.86 6.01 -16.63
N ASP A 131 -7.31 5.51 -15.54
CA ASP A 131 -7.60 5.86 -14.16
C ASP A 131 -6.46 6.76 -13.65
N ILE A 132 -6.61 8.08 -13.81
CA ILE A 132 -5.51 9.04 -13.65
C ILE A 132 -5.95 10.19 -12.76
N ILE A 133 -5.07 10.59 -11.84
CA ILE A 133 -5.22 11.81 -11.06
C ILE A 133 -4.20 12.84 -11.56
N LEU A 134 -4.68 14.01 -11.94
CA LEU A 134 -3.83 15.17 -12.25
C LEU A 134 -3.71 16.04 -10.99
N TRP A 135 -2.49 16.20 -10.52
CA TRP A 135 -2.18 16.98 -9.33
C TRP A 135 -1.69 18.38 -9.71
N ASN A 136 -2.01 19.38 -8.91
CA ASN A 136 -1.46 20.74 -8.98
C ASN A 136 -0.34 20.87 -7.95
N ILE A 137 0.79 20.23 -8.25
CA ILE A 137 1.98 20.15 -7.41
C ILE A 137 3.22 20.35 -8.27
N ASN A 138 4.32 20.73 -7.64
CA ASN A 138 5.63 20.86 -8.29
C ASN A 138 6.55 19.68 -7.95
N ASP A 139 6.28 18.98 -6.86
CA ASP A 139 7.09 17.86 -6.38
C ASP A 139 6.17 16.75 -5.87
N LEU A 140 6.55 15.50 -6.12
CA LEU A 140 5.76 14.33 -5.71
C LEU A 140 5.65 14.21 -4.18
N ASN A 141 6.64 14.70 -3.44
CA ASN A 141 6.61 14.78 -1.97
C ASN A 141 5.42 15.58 -1.43
N GLU A 142 4.86 16.50 -2.22
CA GLU A 142 3.70 17.29 -1.78
C GLU A 142 2.46 16.42 -1.53
N ILE A 143 2.35 15.23 -2.13
CA ILE A 143 1.20 14.35 -1.93
C ILE A 143 1.13 13.83 -0.49
N PRO A 144 2.14 13.14 0.06
CA PRO A 144 2.13 12.72 1.46
C PRO A 144 2.35 13.90 2.44
N TYR A 145 3.03 14.97 2.03
CA TYR A 145 3.25 16.14 2.89
C TYR A 145 1.93 16.82 3.27
N TRP A 146 1.03 17.01 2.31
CA TRP A 146 -0.30 17.58 2.52
C TRP A 146 -1.35 16.52 2.86
N TYR A 147 -0.99 15.46 3.55
CA TYR A 147 -1.78 14.25 3.79
C TYR A 147 -3.26 14.48 4.12
N ASP A 148 -3.57 15.50 4.92
CA ASP A 148 -4.94 15.87 5.33
C ASP A 148 -5.69 16.63 4.23
N SER A 149 -4.99 17.49 3.53
CA SER A 149 -5.53 18.40 2.50
C SER A 149 -5.08 18.06 1.08
N ALA A 150 -4.45 16.90 0.85
CA ALA A 150 -3.93 16.50 -0.45
C ALA A 150 -5.00 16.55 -1.55
N ASN A 151 -6.26 16.26 -1.23
CA ASN A 151 -7.37 16.35 -2.16
C ASN A 151 -7.59 17.78 -2.72
N THR A 152 -7.15 18.83 -2.02
CA THR A 152 -7.22 20.22 -2.50
C THR A 152 -6.23 20.49 -3.63
N LYS A 153 -5.18 19.65 -3.74
CA LYS A 153 -4.18 19.69 -4.80
C LYS A 153 -4.58 18.90 -6.05
N ILE A 154 -5.70 18.20 -6.03
CA ILE A 154 -6.18 17.46 -7.20
C ILE A 154 -6.77 18.45 -8.21
N LYS A 155 -6.22 18.50 -9.41
CA LYS A 155 -6.69 19.33 -10.52
C LYS A 155 -7.80 18.64 -11.30
N LYS A 156 -7.68 17.35 -11.56
CA LYS A 156 -8.68 16.53 -12.26
C LYS A 156 -8.55 15.07 -11.86
N ILE A 157 -9.67 14.38 -11.93
CA ILE A 157 -9.74 12.91 -11.82
C ILE A 157 -10.28 12.38 -13.13
N ILE A 158 -9.61 11.41 -13.70
CA ILE A 158 -10.05 10.66 -14.87
C ILE A 158 -10.30 9.23 -14.41
N LYS A 159 -11.48 8.70 -14.71
CA LYS A 159 -11.86 7.33 -14.40
C LYS A 159 -12.40 6.66 -15.64
N ASN A 160 -11.78 5.55 -16.07
CA ASN A 160 -12.10 4.84 -17.31
C ASN A 160 -12.13 5.80 -18.54
N GLY A 161 -11.18 6.74 -18.61
CA GLY A 161 -11.10 7.74 -19.68
C GLY A 161 -12.09 8.89 -19.56
N GLN A 162 -12.99 8.90 -18.58
CA GLN A 162 -13.96 9.99 -18.38
C GLN A 162 -13.46 10.97 -17.33
N ILE A 163 -13.58 12.26 -17.61
CA ILE A 163 -13.17 13.33 -16.70
C ILE A 163 -14.30 13.59 -15.71
N TYR A 164 -13.99 13.44 -14.42
CA TYR A 164 -14.85 13.90 -13.34
C TYR A 164 -14.44 15.33 -12.98
N LYS A 165 -15.39 16.27 -13.01
CA LYS A 165 -15.15 17.62 -12.49
C LYS A 165 -15.09 17.52 -10.96
N LYS A 166 -14.07 18.18 -10.40
CA LYS A 166 -14.01 18.45 -8.97
C LYS A 166 -14.88 19.66 -8.66
#